data_84f535b7c3bcc44ea9c105b2fa1cf6e2
#
_entry.id   84f535b7c3bcc44ea9c105b2fa1cf6e2
#
_cell.length_a   1.000
_cell.length_b   1.000
_cell.length_c   1.000
_cell.angle_alpha   90.00
_cell.angle_beta   90.00
_cell.angle_gamma   90.00
#
_symmetry.space_group_name_H-M   'P 1'
#
loop_
_entity.id
_entity.type
_entity.pdbx_description
1 polymer ?
#
loop_
_entity_poly.entity_id
_entity_poly.type
_entity_poly.pdbx_seq_one_letter_code
_entity_poly.pdbx_strand_id
1 'polypeptide(L)'
;MARILVSSVGVGNENREYRKTNYSIEGNTYENIKFLASAINEHYNIDKFFLIGTSKSMWEEVYSNFSNKKNSYDENTYNDLKEEIILSGENAETIDLSCVEEALGKGSKIYQIKYGINEAELIYNLEIFMKLSEILEDGDEIYIDITHSFRSLSLYMFVVLNYIQNVIDKKIEIKAVLYGMLESKDETKPVVNLEIIYKMIEWIKGANEFKNYGNSYTIADLVEKEIGRAHV
;
A
#
# COMPACT_ATOMS: atom_id res chain seq x y z
N MET A 1 -17.29 -7.03 2.95
CA MET A 1 -16.43 -7.07 1.76
C MET A 1 -16.12 -5.62 1.38
N ALA A 2 -14.91 -5.19 1.54
CA ALA A 2 -14.44 -3.86 1.19
C ALA A 2 -13.20 -3.96 0.29
N ARG A 3 -13.00 -2.96 -0.58
CA ARG A 3 -11.78 -2.76 -1.36
C ARG A 3 -10.85 -1.88 -0.56
N ILE A 4 -9.71 -2.42 -0.18
CA ILE A 4 -8.77 -1.76 0.72
C ILE A 4 -7.48 -1.48 -0.03
N LEU A 5 -7.06 -0.23 -0.07
CA LEU A 5 -5.75 0.15 -0.59
C LEU A 5 -4.75 0.31 0.55
N VAL A 6 -3.72 -0.50 0.53
CA VAL A 6 -2.54 -0.34 1.39
C VAL A 6 -1.47 0.38 0.58
N SER A 7 -1.08 1.59 0.98
CA SER A 7 -0.12 2.40 0.24
C SER A 7 0.87 3.10 1.19
N SER A 8 2.09 3.27 0.72
CA SER A 8 3.12 3.98 1.46
C SER A 8 3.15 5.47 1.09
N VAL A 9 3.39 6.31 2.09
CA VAL A 9 3.54 7.76 1.93
C VAL A 9 5.02 8.13 2.08
N GLY A 10 5.61 8.62 1.01
CA GLY A 10 7.02 9.05 0.99
C GLY A 10 7.24 10.39 1.69
N VAL A 11 8.50 10.75 1.86
CA VAL A 11 8.92 12.03 2.48
C VAL A 11 9.01 13.19 1.49
N GLY A 12 8.82 12.92 0.19
CA GLY A 12 8.98 13.91 -0.87
C GLY A 12 10.45 14.19 -1.22
N ASN A 13 10.67 15.26 -2.02
CA ASN A 13 12.00 15.77 -2.31
C ASN A 13 12.48 16.73 -1.21
N GLU A 14 13.68 17.31 -1.38
CA GLU A 14 14.27 18.30 -0.42
C GLU A 14 13.35 19.52 -0.18
N ASN A 15 12.53 19.89 -1.16
CA ASN A 15 11.56 20.99 -1.06
C ASN A 15 10.20 20.54 -0.53
N ARG A 16 10.03 19.29 -0.10
CA ARG A 16 8.77 18.67 0.29
C ARG A 16 7.69 18.81 -0.78
N GLU A 17 8.02 18.46 -2.00
CA GLU A 17 7.09 18.46 -3.13
C GLU A 17 6.98 17.07 -3.75
N TYR A 18 5.76 16.62 -4.01
CA TYR A 18 5.53 15.51 -4.90
C TYR A 18 5.54 15.99 -6.36
N ARG A 19 6.29 15.28 -7.17
CA ARG A 19 6.26 15.49 -8.62
C ARG A 19 4.90 15.06 -9.16
N LYS A 20 4.21 15.98 -9.86
CA LYS A 20 3.06 15.62 -10.66
C LYS A 20 3.49 14.81 -11.87
N THR A 21 2.80 13.72 -12.15
CA THR A 21 3.06 12.91 -13.32
C THR A 21 1.76 12.28 -13.83
N ASN A 22 1.80 11.77 -15.06
CA ASN A 22 0.71 11.00 -15.61
C ASN A 22 0.99 9.51 -15.40
N TYR A 23 -0.03 8.75 -15.02
CA TYR A 23 0.05 7.30 -14.84
C TYR A 23 -0.87 6.57 -15.78
N SER A 24 -0.46 5.39 -16.25
CA SER A 24 -1.32 4.45 -16.96
C SER A 24 -1.53 3.20 -16.11
N ILE A 25 -2.79 2.90 -15.79
CA ILE A 25 -3.21 1.71 -15.06
C ILE A 25 -4.10 0.89 -16.00
N GLU A 26 -3.68 -0.30 -16.37
CA GLU A 26 -4.43 -1.20 -17.26
C GLU A 26 -4.94 -0.51 -18.55
N GLY A 27 -4.11 0.36 -19.13
CA GLY A 27 -4.42 1.10 -20.36
C GLY A 27 -5.22 2.40 -20.18
N ASN A 28 -5.72 2.69 -18.97
CA ASN A 28 -6.38 3.96 -18.67
C ASN A 28 -5.35 4.98 -18.17
N THR A 29 -5.44 6.22 -18.66
CA THR A 29 -4.50 7.30 -18.29
C THR A 29 -5.12 8.23 -17.26
N TYR A 30 -4.33 8.54 -16.22
CA TYR A 30 -4.63 9.45 -15.13
C TYR A 30 -3.63 10.59 -15.14
N GLU A 31 -4.10 11.82 -15.39
CA GLU A 31 -3.23 12.97 -15.59
C GLU A 31 -3.02 13.79 -14.33
N ASN A 32 -1.85 14.45 -14.25
CA ASN A 32 -1.51 15.39 -13.18
C ASN A 32 -1.62 14.80 -11.75
N ILE A 33 -1.29 13.53 -11.60
CA ILE A 33 -1.37 12.83 -10.33
C ILE A 33 -0.16 13.17 -9.47
N LYS A 34 -0.39 13.70 -8.27
CA LYS A 34 0.62 13.91 -7.23
C LYS A 34 0.88 12.63 -6.42
N PHE A 35 -0.19 11.91 -6.11
CA PHE A 35 -0.19 10.75 -5.22
C PHE A 35 -0.87 9.57 -5.91
N LEU A 36 -0.10 8.53 -6.22
CA LEU A 36 -0.59 7.41 -7.03
C LEU A 36 -1.83 6.74 -6.42
N ALA A 37 -1.93 6.67 -5.09
CA ALA A 37 -3.12 6.13 -4.43
C ALA A 37 -4.43 6.80 -4.86
N SER A 38 -4.39 8.07 -5.30
CA SER A 38 -5.59 8.74 -5.82
C SER A 38 -6.01 8.24 -7.19
N ALA A 39 -5.08 7.88 -8.06
CA ALA A 39 -5.37 7.27 -9.35
C ALA A 39 -5.83 5.81 -9.18
N ILE A 40 -5.21 5.07 -8.28
CA ILE A 40 -5.64 3.71 -7.92
C ILE A 40 -7.07 3.72 -7.38
N ASN A 41 -7.39 4.68 -6.50
CA ASN A 41 -8.74 4.85 -6.00
C ASN A 41 -9.76 5.09 -7.12
N GLU A 42 -9.42 5.95 -8.07
CA GLU A 42 -10.30 6.26 -9.21
C GLU A 42 -10.49 5.05 -10.12
N HIS A 43 -9.44 4.24 -10.31
CA HIS A 43 -9.47 3.05 -11.16
C HIS A 43 -10.25 1.89 -10.53
N TYR A 44 -10.00 1.57 -9.26
CA TYR A 44 -10.54 0.38 -8.60
C TYR A 44 -11.70 0.65 -7.65
N ASN A 45 -12.11 1.91 -7.43
CA ASN A 45 -13.16 2.32 -6.48
C ASN A 45 -12.89 1.81 -5.06
N ILE A 46 -11.82 2.30 -4.46
CA ILE A 46 -11.36 1.91 -3.12
C ILE A 46 -12.32 2.41 -2.03
N ASP A 47 -12.68 1.54 -1.11
CA ASP A 47 -13.58 1.87 0.03
C ASP A 47 -12.81 2.40 1.23
N LYS A 48 -11.60 1.85 1.51
CA LYS A 48 -10.78 2.19 2.69
C LYS A 48 -9.32 2.32 2.31
N PHE A 49 -8.62 3.24 2.96
CA PHE A 49 -7.18 3.46 2.78
C PHE A 49 -6.44 3.09 4.06
N PHE A 50 -5.41 2.28 3.93
CA PHE A 50 -4.45 2.00 4.99
C PHE A 50 -3.10 2.55 4.54
N LEU A 51 -2.81 3.78 5.00
CA LEU A 51 -1.61 4.49 4.61
C LEU A 51 -0.51 4.30 5.63
N ILE A 52 0.70 4.07 5.15
CA ILE A 52 1.86 3.77 5.97
C ILE A 52 2.97 4.78 5.66
N GLY A 53 3.53 5.39 6.70
CA GLY A 53 4.62 6.35 6.54
C GLY A 53 5.27 6.70 7.86
N THR A 54 6.34 7.47 7.81
CA THR A 54 7.00 8.00 9.00
C THR A 54 6.35 9.32 9.43
N SER A 55 6.73 9.85 10.59
CA SER A 55 6.34 11.20 11.00
C SER A 55 6.74 12.29 9.99
N LYS A 56 7.79 12.05 9.20
CA LYS A 56 8.29 12.95 8.15
C LYS A 56 7.64 12.77 6.78
N SER A 57 6.76 11.79 6.61
CA SER A 57 6.04 11.60 5.35
C SER A 57 5.17 12.82 5.03
N MET A 58 4.80 12.98 3.77
CA MET A 58 4.07 14.14 3.26
C MET A 58 2.56 14.04 3.54
N TRP A 59 2.21 13.95 4.81
CA TRP A 59 0.83 13.80 5.26
C TRP A 59 -0.04 15.02 4.92
N GLU A 60 0.57 16.22 4.90
CA GLU A 60 -0.09 17.46 4.47
C GLU A 60 -0.57 17.37 3.02
N GLU A 61 0.19 16.70 2.14
CA GLU A 61 -0.21 16.52 0.75
C GLU A 61 -1.31 15.45 0.61
N VAL A 62 -1.28 14.41 1.44
CA VAL A 62 -2.39 13.44 1.54
C VAL A 62 -3.66 14.14 1.99
N TYR A 63 -3.60 14.92 3.08
CA TYR A 63 -4.71 15.74 3.56
C TYR A 63 -5.27 16.62 2.44
N SER A 64 -4.42 17.41 1.81
CA SER A 64 -4.82 18.32 0.74
C SER A 64 -5.49 17.58 -0.43
N ASN A 65 -4.95 16.44 -0.85
CA ASN A 65 -5.47 15.68 -1.99
C ASN A 65 -6.88 15.13 -1.72
N PHE A 66 -7.10 14.55 -0.54
CA PHE A 66 -8.36 13.89 -0.23
C PHE A 66 -9.43 14.85 0.30
N SER A 67 -9.05 15.90 1.05
CA SER A 67 -10.00 16.92 1.54
C SER A 67 -10.52 17.80 0.41
N ASN A 68 -9.69 18.16 -0.58
CA ASN A 68 -10.16 18.92 -1.75
C ASN A 68 -11.20 18.13 -2.56
N LYS A 69 -11.05 16.82 -2.72
CA LYS A 69 -12.02 15.97 -3.41
C LYS A 69 -13.39 15.95 -2.70
N LYS A 70 -13.42 16.21 -1.39
CA LYS A 70 -14.64 16.26 -0.55
C LYS A 70 -15.15 17.67 -0.29
N ASN A 71 -14.50 18.70 -0.83
CA ASN A 71 -14.76 20.11 -0.52
C ASN A 71 -14.65 20.42 0.98
N SER A 72 -13.77 19.75 1.71
CA SER A 72 -13.51 19.92 3.14
C SER A 72 -12.09 20.41 3.46
N TYR A 73 -11.37 20.92 2.45
CA TYR A 73 -10.03 21.45 2.61
C TYR A 73 -10.04 22.73 3.46
N ASP A 74 -9.15 22.77 4.46
CA ASP A 74 -8.88 23.94 5.29
C ASP A 74 -7.38 24.26 5.25
N GLU A 75 -7.06 25.51 4.89
CA GLU A 75 -5.67 25.94 4.72
C GLU A 75 -4.93 26.03 6.07
N ASN A 76 -5.62 26.37 7.16
CA ASN A 76 -5.00 26.42 8.48
C ASN A 76 -4.58 25.00 8.91
N THR A 77 -5.49 24.04 8.80
CA THR A 77 -5.21 22.62 9.11
C THR A 77 -4.02 22.09 8.26
N TYR A 78 -3.95 22.46 6.98
CA TYR A 78 -2.81 22.08 6.11
C TYR A 78 -1.50 22.67 6.63
N ASN A 79 -1.48 23.95 6.98
CA ASN A 79 -0.28 24.66 7.44
C ASN A 79 0.17 24.17 8.82
N ASP A 80 -0.76 23.97 9.75
CA ASP A 80 -0.48 23.45 11.10
C ASP A 80 0.12 22.04 11.02
N LEU A 81 -0.47 21.15 10.20
CA LEU A 81 0.04 19.81 9.98
C LEU A 81 1.45 19.84 9.36
N LYS A 82 1.66 20.72 8.37
CA LYS A 82 2.97 20.88 7.73
C LYS A 82 4.03 21.37 8.71
N GLU A 83 3.68 22.34 9.57
CA GLU A 83 4.58 22.86 10.60
C GLU A 83 4.92 21.77 11.62
N GLU A 84 3.94 21.02 12.11
CA GLU A 84 4.15 19.90 13.03
C GLU A 84 5.10 18.85 12.44
N ILE A 85 4.91 18.46 11.17
CA ILE A 85 5.79 17.52 10.47
C ILE A 85 7.22 18.06 10.36
N ILE A 86 7.38 19.35 10.04
CA ILE A 86 8.71 19.98 9.91
C ILE A 86 9.42 20.03 11.27
N LEU A 87 8.71 20.39 12.33
CA LEU A 87 9.24 20.50 13.68
C LEU A 87 9.48 19.15 14.35
N SER A 88 8.75 18.09 13.95
CA SER A 88 8.99 16.75 14.45
C SER A 88 10.43 16.32 14.16
N GLY A 89 11.16 15.79 15.14
CA GLY A 89 12.53 15.29 14.98
C GLY A 89 12.57 14.06 14.05
N GLU A 90 13.75 13.68 13.54
CA GLU A 90 13.92 12.45 12.74
C GLU A 90 13.52 11.17 13.49
N ASN A 91 13.65 11.20 14.81
CA ASN A 91 13.22 10.13 15.72
C ASN A 91 11.90 10.47 16.43
N ALA A 92 11.08 11.35 15.81
CA ALA A 92 9.88 11.82 16.46
C ALA A 92 8.97 10.66 16.84
N GLU A 93 8.41 10.80 18.03
CA GLU A 93 7.20 10.14 18.42
C GLU A 93 6.10 10.41 17.38
N THR A 94 5.05 9.61 17.40
CA THR A 94 3.92 9.76 16.50
C THR A 94 3.34 11.19 16.54
N ILE A 95 3.04 11.75 15.38
CA ILE A 95 2.30 13.01 15.22
C ILE A 95 0.80 12.74 15.13
N ASP A 96 -0.04 13.74 15.41
CA ASP A 96 -1.48 13.60 15.27
C ASP A 96 -1.88 13.69 13.78
N LEU A 97 -2.45 12.62 13.26
CA LEU A 97 -2.91 12.50 11.86
C LEU A 97 -4.43 12.29 11.75
N SER A 98 -5.18 12.63 12.80
CA SER A 98 -6.65 12.47 12.82
C SER A 98 -7.33 13.23 11.68
N CYS A 99 -6.86 14.44 11.36
CA CYS A 99 -7.38 15.23 10.25
C CYS A 99 -7.16 14.55 8.89
N VAL A 100 -6.06 13.81 8.72
CA VAL A 100 -5.77 13.04 7.51
C VAL A 100 -6.67 11.80 7.44
N GLU A 101 -6.87 11.09 8.55
CA GLU A 101 -7.82 9.96 8.59
C GLU A 101 -9.24 10.38 8.25
N GLU A 102 -9.70 11.53 8.75
CA GLU A 102 -11.00 12.10 8.40
C GLU A 102 -11.10 12.45 6.91
N ALA A 103 -10.04 13.04 6.35
CA ALA A 103 -9.98 13.35 4.92
C ALA A 103 -10.04 12.08 4.05
N LEU A 104 -9.39 10.99 4.46
CA LEU A 104 -9.45 9.71 3.77
C LEU A 104 -10.85 9.07 3.82
N GLY A 105 -11.55 9.19 4.96
CA GLY A 105 -12.90 8.71 5.14
C GLY A 105 -13.04 7.54 6.10
N LYS A 106 -14.30 7.22 6.40
CA LYS A 106 -14.65 6.24 7.43
C LYS A 106 -14.03 4.87 7.18
N GLY A 107 -13.35 4.36 8.19
CA GLY A 107 -12.70 3.04 8.17
C GLY A 107 -11.31 3.05 7.58
N SER A 108 -10.83 4.19 7.06
CA SER A 108 -9.44 4.37 6.69
C SER A 108 -8.56 4.53 7.93
N LYS A 109 -7.28 4.13 7.83
CA LYS A 109 -6.31 4.18 8.93
C LYS A 109 -4.95 4.62 8.44
N ILE A 110 -4.22 5.29 9.34
CA ILE A 110 -2.83 5.66 9.14
C ILE A 110 -1.96 4.91 10.13
N TYR A 111 -0.88 4.38 9.61
CA TYR A 111 0.12 3.64 10.38
C TYR A 111 1.45 4.37 10.33
N GLN A 112 1.86 4.94 11.46
CA GLN A 112 3.15 5.60 11.57
C GLN A 112 4.22 4.58 11.93
N ILE A 113 5.26 4.52 11.10
CA ILE A 113 6.40 3.63 11.24
C ILE A 113 7.68 4.43 11.51
N LYS A 114 8.72 3.74 11.95
CA LYS A 114 10.06 4.30 12.12
C LYS A 114 10.91 4.05 10.89
N TYR A 115 12.05 4.73 10.78
CA TYR A 115 12.97 4.56 9.64
C TYR A 115 13.56 3.15 9.53
N GLY A 116 13.64 2.40 10.65
CA GLY A 116 14.20 1.05 10.67
C GLY A 116 15.72 1.03 10.64
N ILE A 117 16.37 1.95 11.35
CA ILE A 117 17.83 2.07 11.41
C ILE A 117 18.49 1.07 12.37
N ASN A 118 17.70 0.38 13.18
CA ASN A 118 18.15 -0.63 14.14
C ASN A 118 17.09 -1.71 14.32
N GLU A 119 17.47 -2.80 15.00
CA GLU A 119 16.60 -3.97 15.17
C GLU A 119 15.30 -3.64 15.93
N ALA A 120 15.36 -2.77 16.93
CA ALA A 120 14.17 -2.39 17.71
C ALA A 120 13.15 -1.65 16.84
N GLU A 121 13.59 -0.77 15.96
CA GLU A 121 12.71 -0.09 15.00
C GLU A 121 12.17 -1.04 13.93
N LEU A 122 12.98 -2.00 13.49
CA LEU A 122 12.53 -3.04 12.55
C LEU A 122 11.43 -3.91 13.16
N ILE A 123 11.59 -4.32 14.43
CA ILE A 123 10.57 -5.08 15.16
C ILE A 123 9.31 -4.24 15.34
N TYR A 124 9.43 -2.98 15.75
CA TYR A 124 8.31 -2.05 15.88
C TYR A 124 7.53 -1.93 14.55
N ASN A 125 8.23 -1.75 13.44
CA ASN A 125 7.60 -1.66 12.13
C ASN A 125 6.86 -2.97 11.79
N LEU A 126 7.47 -4.13 12.07
CA LEU A 126 6.80 -5.42 11.84
C LEU A 126 5.51 -5.54 12.65
N GLU A 127 5.50 -5.12 13.92
CA GLU A 127 4.30 -5.12 14.76
C GLU A 127 3.19 -4.23 14.18
N ILE A 128 3.54 -3.05 13.64
CA ILE A 128 2.60 -2.16 12.97
C ILE A 128 2.00 -2.85 11.74
N PHE A 129 2.82 -3.51 10.93
CA PHE A 129 2.32 -4.24 9.77
C PHE A 129 1.44 -5.44 10.15
N MET A 130 1.75 -6.12 11.26
CA MET A 130 0.91 -7.22 11.76
C MET A 130 -0.48 -6.74 12.18
N LYS A 131 -0.61 -5.51 12.72
CA LYS A 131 -1.91 -4.91 13.05
C LYS A 131 -2.81 -4.71 11.83
N LEU A 132 -2.25 -4.55 10.62
CA LEU A 132 -3.05 -4.54 9.39
C LEU A 132 -3.89 -5.81 9.24
N SER A 133 -3.33 -6.94 9.62
CA SER A 133 -4.02 -8.22 9.51
C SER A 133 -5.20 -8.38 10.46
N GLU A 134 -5.16 -7.70 11.60
CA GLU A 134 -6.19 -7.78 12.64
C GLU A 134 -7.50 -7.09 12.21
N ILE A 135 -7.38 -6.00 11.43
CA ILE A 135 -8.52 -5.18 11.01
C ILE A 135 -9.16 -5.61 9.69
N LEU A 136 -8.54 -6.54 8.97
CA LEU A 136 -9.12 -7.11 7.76
C LEU A 136 -10.28 -8.05 8.12
N GLU A 137 -11.33 -8.01 7.30
CA GLU A 137 -12.53 -8.82 7.48
C GLU A 137 -12.64 -9.88 6.37
N ASP A 138 -13.43 -10.89 6.62
CA ASP A 138 -13.70 -11.97 5.66
C ASP A 138 -14.31 -11.41 4.35
N GLY A 139 -13.71 -11.75 3.24
CA GLY A 139 -14.12 -11.30 1.92
C GLY A 139 -13.54 -9.95 1.48
N ASP A 140 -12.64 -9.34 2.26
CA ASP A 140 -11.97 -8.11 1.84
C ASP A 140 -11.01 -8.34 0.67
N GLU A 141 -10.98 -7.35 -0.23
CA GLU A 141 -10.08 -7.28 -1.38
C GLU A 141 -8.96 -6.28 -1.11
N ILE A 142 -7.71 -6.71 -1.24
CA ILE A 142 -6.54 -5.88 -0.97
C ILE A 142 -5.87 -5.46 -2.28
N TYR A 143 -5.66 -4.17 -2.41
CA TYR A 143 -4.81 -3.53 -3.40
C TYR A 143 -3.60 -2.93 -2.68
N ILE A 144 -2.41 -3.10 -3.23
CA ILE A 144 -1.17 -2.66 -2.59
C ILE A 144 -0.42 -1.76 -3.54
N ASP A 145 0.02 -0.61 -3.04
CA ASP A 145 0.88 0.32 -3.76
C ASP A 145 2.22 0.43 -3.04
N ILE A 146 3.28 0.02 -3.74
CA ILE A 146 4.66 0.05 -3.23
C ILE A 146 5.50 1.16 -3.87
N THR A 147 4.90 2.07 -4.63
CA THR A 147 5.60 3.07 -5.46
C THR A 147 6.48 4.02 -4.65
N HIS A 148 5.98 4.53 -3.54
CA HIS A 148 6.67 5.52 -2.71
C HIS A 148 7.26 4.91 -1.43
N SER A 149 7.44 3.60 -1.40
CA SER A 149 7.94 2.91 -0.22
C SER A 149 9.46 3.03 -0.06
N PHE A 150 9.92 3.12 1.19
CA PHE A 150 11.30 2.76 1.49
C PHE A 150 11.56 1.31 1.06
N ARG A 151 12.78 1.01 0.64
CA ARG A 151 13.14 -0.34 0.16
C ARG A 151 12.79 -1.44 1.16
N SER A 152 12.97 -1.19 2.47
CA SER A 152 12.60 -2.10 3.54
C SER A 152 11.09 -2.34 3.65
N LEU A 153 10.26 -1.32 3.37
CA LEU A 153 8.79 -1.44 3.45
C LEU A 153 8.23 -2.47 2.47
N SER A 154 8.78 -2.53 1.27
CA SER A 154 8.37 -3.54 0.29
C SER A 154 8.61 -4.97 0.80
N LEU A 155 9.70 -5.20 1.57
CA LEU A 155 9.98 -6.49 2.21
C LEU A 155 8.98 -6.80 3.34
N TYR A 156 8.67 -5.80 4.19
CA TYR A 156 7.63 -5.98 5.22
C TYR A 156 6.28 -6.34 4.59
N MET A 157 5.88 -5.58 3.57
CA MET A 157 4.63 -5.86 2.85
C MET A 157 4.60 -7.29 2.34
N PHE A 158 5.69 -7.74 1.73
CA PHE A 158 5.82 -9.10 1.23
C PHE A 158 5.63 -10.15 2.34
N VAL A 159 6.29 -9.97 3.49
CA VAL A 159 6.16 -10.88 4.64
C VAL A 159 4.73 -10.90 5.19
N VAL A 160 4.13 -9.72 5.38
CA VAL A 160 2.78 -9.59 5.94
C VAL A 160 1.71 -10.15 5.00
N LEU A 161 1.86 -9.95 3.70
CA LEU A 161 0.95 -10.55 2.72
C LEU A 161 0.99 -12.08 2.75
N ASN A 162 2.20 -12.64 2.86
CA ASN A 162 2.36 -14.08 3.05
C ASN A 162 1.70 -14.56 4.34
N TYR A 163 1.83 -13.79 5.41
CA TYR A 163 1.19 -14.09 6.69
C TYR A 163 -0.35 -14.05 6.56
N ILE A 164 -0.88 -12.99 5.98
CA ILE A 164 -2.33 -12.83 5.74
C ILE A 164 -2.89 -13.99 4.95
N GLN A 165 -2.25 -14.41 3.88
CA GLN A 165 -2.77 -15.49 3.03
C GLN A 165 -2.59 -16.89 3.60
N ASN A 166 -1.57 -17.11 4.42
CA ASN A 166 -1.19 -18.47 4.80
C ASN A 166 -1.42 -18.81 6.28
N VAL A 167 -1.61 -17.80 7.12
CA VAL A 167 -1.69 -17.98 8.57
C VAL A 167 -3.01 -17.51 9.14
N ILE A 168 -3.59 -16.43 8.55
CA ILE A 168 -4.86 -15.91 9.02
C ILE A 168 -6.00 -16.78 8.46
N ASP A 169 -6.91 -17.19 9.34
CA ASP A 169 -8.13 -17.91 8.97
C ASP A 169 -9.22 -16.93 8.52
N LYS A 170 -8.93 -16.17 7.46
CA LYS A 170 -9.85 -15.23 6.80
C LYS A 170 -9.70 -15.37 5.29
N LYS A 171 -10.81 -15.31 4.56
CA LYS A 171 -10.81 -15.31 3.09
C LYS A 171 -10.53 -13.90 2.57
N ILE A 172 -9.27 -13.55 2.48
CA ILE A 172 -8.81 -12.25 1.97
C ILE A 172 -8.18 -12.45 0.61
N GLU A 173 -8.58 -11.62 -0.36
CA GLU A 173 -8.06 -11.71 -1.72
C GLU A 173 -7.13 -10.53 -2.02
N ILE A 174 -5.89 -10.83 -2.41
CA ILE A 174 -4.96 -9.83 -2.95
C ILE A 174 -5.24 -9.69 -4.43
N LYS A 175 -5.81 -8.53 -4.82
CA LYS A 175 -6.22 -8.25 -6.21
C LYS A 175 -5.09 -7.70 -7.05
N ALA A 176 -4.23 -6.87 -6.48
CA ALA A 176 -3.12 -6.27 -7.19
C ALA A 176 -1.99 -5.85 -6.25
N VAL A 177 -0.76 -5.95 -6.73
CA VAL A 177 0.44 -5.36 -6.14
C VAL A 177 1.02 -4.39 -7.16
N LEU A 178 0.80 -3.11 -6.95
CA LEU A 178 1.01 -2.06 -7.93
C LEU A 178 2.33 -1.31 -7.69
N TYR A 179 3.04 -1.06 -8.78
CA TYR A 179 4.26 -0.27 -8.79
C TYR A 179 4.24 0.73 -9.95
N GLY A 180 4.22 2.01 -9.62
CA GLY A 180 4.34 3.08 -10.60
C GLY A 180 5.79 3.27 -11.02
N MET A 181 6.13 2.97 -12.26
CA MET A 181 7.50 3.04 -12.80
C MET A 181 7.93 4.48 -13.08
N LEU A 182 8.26 5.23 -12.02
CA LEU A 182 8.72 6.63 -12.13
C LEU A 182 9.99 6.79 -12.95
N GLU A 183 10.82 5.74 -13.02
CA GLU A 183 12.08 5.70 -13.76
C GLU A 183 11.87 5.49 -15.28
N SER A 184 10.66 5.10 -15.72
CA SER A 184 10.36 5.01 -17.15
C SER A 184 10.63 6.34 -17.85
N LYS A 185 11.13 6.28 -19.08
CA LYS A 185 11.35 7.46 -19.92
C LYS A 185 10.08 7.98 -20.57
N ASP A 186 9.00 7.20 -20.53
CA ASP A 186 7.73 7.55 -21.12
C ASP A 186 7.12 8.77 -20.40
N GLU A 187 6.41 9.60 -21.12
CA GLU A 187 5.70 10.76 -20.56
C GLU A 187 4.63 10.31 -19.56
N THR A 188 3.90 9.27 -19.91
CA THR A 188 2.95 8.60 -19.01
C THR A 188 3.61 7.39 -18.37
N LYS A 189 3.70 7.38 -17.04
CA LYS A 189 4.37 6.31 -16.28
C LYS A 189 3.48 5.08 -16.18
N PRO A 190 3.93 3.92 -16.64
CA PRO A 190 3.15 2.71 -16.47
C PRO A 190 3.08 2.29 -15.01
N VAL A 191 1.91 1.85 -14.58
CA VAL A 191 1.73 1.17 -13.31
C VAL A 191 1.71 -0.33 -13.59
N VAL A 192 2.70 -1.03 -13.05
CA VAL A 192 2.89 -2.46 -13.27
C VAL A 192 2.23 -3.23 -12.13
N ASN A 193 1.45 -4.25 -12.45
CA ASN A 193 0.95 -5.19 -11.47
C ASN A 193 1.96 -6.32 -11.25
N LEU A 194 2.53 -6.38 -10.05
CA LEU A 194 3.52 -7.37 -9.62
C LEU A 194 2.89 -8.63 -9.02
N GLU A 195 1.59 -8.81 -9.15
CA GLU A 195 0.85 -9.98 -8.62
C GLU A 195 1.49 -11.32 -9.06
N ILE A 196 2.08 -11.36 -10.25
CA ILE A 196 2.76 -12.55 -10.76
C ILE A 196 3.90 -13.02 -9.85
N ILE A 197 4.68 -12.06 -9.29
CA ILE A 197 5.78 -12.38 -8.36
C ILE A 197 5.20 -13.00 -7.08
N TYR A 198 4.05 -12.48 -6.66
CA TYR A 198 3.36 -12.97 -5.48
C TYR A 198 2.83 -14.40 -5.67
N LYS A 199 2.22 -14.68 -6.80
CA LYS A 199 1.75 -16.03 -7.17
C LYS A 199 2.88 -17.07 -7.20
N MET A 200 4.10 -16.66 -7.56
CA MET A 200 5.26 -17.56 -7.51
C MET A 200 5.53 -18.13 -6.11
N ILE A 201 5.16 -17.43 -5.05
CA ILE A 201 5.33 -17.93 -3.68
C ILE A 201 4.40 -19.11 -3.43
N GLU A 202 3.16 -19.02 -3.90
CA GLU A 202 2.20 -20.13 -3.78
C GLU A 202 2.72 -21.38 -4.51
N TRP A 203 3.32 -21.20 -5.70
CA TRP A 203 3.98 -22.29 -6.42
C TRP A 203 5.17 -22.88 -5.66
N ILE A 204 6.03 -22.03 -5.07
CA ILE A 204 7.16 -22.48 -4.25
C ILE A 204 6.67 -23.26 -3.04
N LYS A 205 5.61 -22.80 -2.40
CA LYS A 205 4.98 -23.49 -1.25
C LYS A 205 4.43 -24.85 -1.65
N GLY A 206 3.65 -24.92 -2.72
CA GLY A 206 3.11 -26.18 -3.24
C GLY A 206 4.22 -27.17 -3.64
N ALA A 207 5.29 -26.67 -4.28
CA ALA A 207 6.44 -27.49 -4.62
C ALA A 207 7.17 -28.03 -3.37
N ASN A 208 7.30 -27.23 -2.31
CA ASN A 208 7.88 -27.68 -1.04
C ASN A 208 7.00 -28.73 -0.34
N GLU A 209 5.68 -28.56 -0.32
CA GLU A 209 4.74 -29.54 0.22
C GLU A 209 4.86 -30.88 -0.52
N PHE A 210 4.89 -30.83 -1.85
CA PHE A 210 5.07 -32.04 -2.66
C PHE A 210 6.43 -32.71 -2.41
N LYS A 211 7.50 -31.94 -2.40
CA LYS A 211 8.85 -32.45 -2.20
C LYS A 211 9.05 -33.09 -0.83
N ASN A 212 8.52 -32.47 0.22
CA ASN A 212 8.80 -32.88 1.59
C ASN A 212 7.77 -33.91 2.13
N TYR A 213 6.54 -33.87 1.65
CA TYR A 213 5.44 -34.66 2.21
C TYR A 213 4.67 -35.48 1.15
N GLY A 214 4.99 -35.34 -0.14
CA GLY A 214 4.24 -35.99 -1.23
C GLY A 214 2.85 -35.40 -1.46
N ASN A 215 2.55 -34.24 -0.84
CA ASN A 215 1.24 -33.60 -0.96
C ASN A 215 1.17 -32.76 -2.25
N SER A 216 0.31 -33.15 -3.18
CA SER A 216 0.12 -32.48 -4.47
C SER A 216 -1.11 -31.57 -4.53
N TYR A 217 -1.90 -31.46 -3.47
CA TYR A 217 -3.18 -30.73 -3.52
C TYR A 217 -2.96 -29.24 -3.87
N THR A 218 -2.03 -28.57 -3.22
CA THR A 218 -1.73 -27.16 -3.49
C THR A 218 -1.31 -26.92 -4.94
N ILE A 219 -0.48 -27.80 -5.52
CA ILE A 219 -0.08 -27.69 -6.93
C ILE A 219 -1.29 -27.94 -7.85
N ALA A 220 -2.13 -28.92 -7.55
CA ALA A 220 -3.31 -29.24 -8.35
C ALA A 220 -4.27 -28.03 -8.39
N ASP A 221 -4.56 -27.42 -7.25
CA ASP A 221 -5.41 -26.23 -7.15
C ASP A 221 -4.84 -25.03 -7.93
N LEU A 222 -3.52 -24.82 -7.90
CA LEU A 222 -2.85 -23.77 -8.67
C LEU A 222 -2.97 -24.00 -10.18
N VAL A 223 -2.77 -25.25 -10.62
CA VAL A 223 -2.90 -25.63 -12.04
C VAL A 223 -4.36 -25.43 -12.51
N GLU A 224 -5.36 -25.83 -11.73
CA GLU A 224 -6.78 -25.63 -12.08
C GLU A 224 -7.12 -24.15 -12.21
N LYS A 225 -6.66 -23.30 -11.28
CA LYS A 225 -6.87 -21.84 -11.33
C LYS A 225 -6.24 -21.21 -12.58
N GLU A 226 -5.07 -21.69 -13.00
CA GLU A 226 -4.39 -21.17 -14.20
C GLU A 226 -5.04 -21.63 -15.51
N ILE A 227 -5.44 -22.90 -15.60
CA ILE A 227 -6.16 -23.42 -16.76
C ILE A 227 -7.51 -22.72 -16.93
N GLY A 228 -8.24 -22.49 -15.81
CA GLY A 228 -9.50 -21.75 -15.83
C GLY A 228 -9.36 -20.32 -16.36
N ARG A 229 -8.22 -19.65 -16.10
CA ARG A 229 -7.92 -18.29 -16.61
C ARG A 229 -7.54 -18.28 -18.10
N ALA A 230 -6.94 -19.34 -18.61
CA ALA A 230 -6.54 -19.42 -20.02
C ALA A 230 -7.73 -19.66 -20.96
N HIS A 231 -8.92 -19.94 -20.44
CA HIS A 231 -10.15 -20.20 -21.20
C HIS A 231 -11.18 -19.06 -21.13
N VAL A 232 -10.84 -17.93 -20.53
CA VAL A 232 -11.64 -16.70 -20.48
C VAL A 232 -10.98 -15.61 -21.29
#